data_26a726d6d0168456e15cfc991ce4db21
#
_entry.id   26a726d6d0168456e15cfc991ce4db21
#
_cell.length_a   1.000
_cell.length_b   1.000
_cell.length_c   1.000
_cell.angle_alpha   90.00
_cell.angle_beta   90.00
_cell.angle_gamma   90.00
#
_symmetry.space_group_name_H-M   'P 1'
#
loop_
_entity.id
_entity.type
_entity.pdbx_description
1 polymer ?
#
loop_
_entity_poly.entity_id
_entity_poly.type
_entity_poly.pdbx_seq_one_letter_code
_entity_poly.pdbx_strand_id
1 'polypeptide(L)'
;MYKKIIFLPIFFFLIGCSENVTPVDSGLENQIYHHGNGSEPQGLDPHVVTGVPEHHILISLCEGLTIPNPNPKNSSGYIAGTAESWTVSDDGKEYIFNINKNAKWSNGDQVTA
;
A
#
# COMPACT_ATOMS: atom_id res chain seq x y z
N MET A 1 -54.09 -13.20 50.52
CA MET A 1 -52.67 -12.77 50.43
C MET A 1 -52.25 -12.87 48.98
N TYR A 2 -52.29 -11.78 48.22
CA TYR A 2 -51.89 -11.76 46.84
C TYR A 2 -50.40 -11.36 46.75
N LYS A 3 -49.52 -12.26 46.29
CA LYS A 3 -48.13 -11.95 45.96
C LYS A 3 -48.10 -11.14 44.66
N LYS A 4 -47.79 -9.85 44.74
CA LYS A 4 -47.50 -9.03 43.58
C LYS A 4 -46.14 -9.45 43.01
N ILE A 5 -46.16 -10.14 41.88
CA ILE A 5 -44.97 -10.40 41.08
C ILE A 5 -44.61 -9.09 40.37
N ILE A 6 -43.55 -8.47 40.81
CA ILE A 6 -42.96 -7.29 40.15
C ILE A 6 -42.25 -7.78 38.90
N PHE A 7 -42.88 -7.59 37.75
CA PHE A 7 -42.25 -7.79 36.45
C PHE A 7 -41.32 -6.60 36.20
N LEU A 8 -40.07 -6.79 36.56
CA LEU A 8 -39.01 -5.78 36.24
C LEU A 8 -38.73 -5.94 34.73
N PRO A 9 -38.92 -4.88 33.89
CA PRO A 9 -38.66 -5.00 32.47
C PRO A 9 -37.15 -5.07 32.23
N ILE A 10 -36.66 -6.24 31.79
CA ILE A 10 -35.35 -6.41 31.19
C ILE A 10 -35.39 -5.75 29.80
N PHE A 11 -35.28 -4.42 29.76
CA PHE A 11 -35.33 -3.65 28.52
C PHE A 11 -34.14 -2.71 28.41
N PHE A 12 -32.93 -3.18 28.79
CA PHE A 12 -31.78 -2.25 28.82
C PHE A 12 -30.49 -2.79 28.18
N PHE A 13 -30.58 -3.66 27.17
CA PHE A 13 -29.36 -4.14 26.48
C PHE A 13 -29.47 -4.18 24.96
N LEU A 14 -29.97 -3.10 24.35
CA LEU A 14 -29.83 -2.89 22.91
C LEU A 14 -29.28 -1.48 22.63
N ILE A 15 -28.26 -1.07 23.39
CA ILE A 15 -27.55 0.15 23.05
C ILE A 15 -26.16 -0.24 22.57
N GLY A 16 -25.96 -0.11 21.27
CA GLY A 16 -24.70 0.26 20.69
C GLY A 16 -23.86 -0.84 20.11
N CYS A 17 -24.13 -1.20 18.87
CA CYS A 17 -23.05 -1.12 17.92
C CYS A 17 -23.12 0.26 17.27
N SER A 18 -22.43 1.22 17.81
CA SER A 18 -22.02 2.40 17.07
C SER A 18 -21.09 1.88 15.98
N GLU A 19 -21.44 2.04 14.72
CA GLU A 19 -20.50 1.88 13.62
C GLU A 19 -19.43 2.96 13.79
N ASN A 20 -18.39 2.61 14.52
CA ASN A 20 -17.21 3.46 14.60
C ASN A 20 -16.52 3.38 13.24
N VAL A 21 -16.79 4.38 12.40
CA VAL A 21 -16.03 4.56 11.15
C VAL A 21 -14.56 4.65 11.50
N THR A 22 -13.76 3.72 11.01
CA THR A 22 -12.33 3.72 11.28
C THR A 22 -11.64 4.83 10.46
N PRO A 23 -10.45 5.29 10.86
CA PRO A 23 -9.66 6.20 10.02
C PRO A 23 -9.43 5.66 8.59
N VAL A 24 -9.36 4.32 8.44
CA VAL A 24 -9.20 3.68 7.13
C VAL A 24 -10.46 3.83 6.28
N ASP A 25 -11.64 3.65 6.86
CA ASP A 25 -12.92 3.79 6.13
C ASP A 25 -13.12 5.25 5.70
N SER A 26 -12.87 6.21 6.60
CA SER A 26 -12.94 7.65 6.26
C SER A 26 -11.83 8.08 5.29
N GLY A 27 -10.70 7.39 5.28
CA GLY A 27 -9.59 7.65 4.39
C GLY A 27 -9.96 7.49 2.91
N LEU A 28 -10.82 6.51 2.58
CA LEU A 28 -11.28 6.30 1.21
C LEU A 28 -12.07 7.51 0.67
N GLU A 29 -12.97 8.07 1.47
CA GLU A 29 -13.76 9.26 1.10
C GLU A 29 -12.90 10.52 0.98
N ASN A 30 -11.92 10.65 1.87
CA ASN A 30 -11.04 11.82 1.94
C ASN A 30 -9.78 11.69 1.07
N GLN A 31 -9.60 10.57 0.35
CA GLN A 31 -8.39 10.24 -0.42
C GLN A 31 -7.10 10.27 0.44
N ILE A 32 -7.21 9.81 1.68
CA ILE A 32 -6.10 9.69 2.63
C ILE A 32 -5.75 8.22 2.79
N TYR A 33 -4.52 7.86 2.47
CA TYR A 33 -3.99 6.52 2.68
C TYR A 33 -3.36 6.40 4.07
N HIS A 34 -3.94 5.55 4.91
CA HIS A 34 -3.42 5.24 6.25
C HIS A 34 -2.54 3.99 6.18
N HIS A 35 -1.26 4.14 6.39
CA HIS A 35 -0.28 3.06 6.36
C HIS A 35 0.33 2.80 7.73
N GLY A 36 0.17 1.57 8.23
CA GLY A 36 0.81 1.13 9.46
C GLY A 36 2.23 0.67 9.20
N ASN A 37 3.23 1.50 9.47
CA ASN A 37 4.63 1.24 9.14
C ASN A 37 5.37 0.38 10.19
N GLY A 38 4.77 0.15 11.37
CA GLY A 38 5.34 -0.66 12.45
C GLY A 38 6.39 0.05 13.29
N SER A 39 7.24 0.90 12.70
CA SER A 39 8.22 1.75 13.39
C SER A 39 8.57 2.99 12.56
N GLU A 40 9.16 3.97 13.20
CA GLU A 40 9.66 5.17 12.53
C GLU A 40 10.83 4.84 11.60
N PRO A 41 10.87 5.41 10.37
CA PRO A 41 12.01 5.26 9.47
C PRO A 41 13.21 6.05 9.96
N GLN A 42 14.41 5.55 9.74
CA GLN A 42 15.65 6.27 10.05
C GLN A 42 15.95 7.39 9.04
N GLY A 43 15.33 7.32 7.86
CA GLY A 43 15.46 8.28 6.78
C GLY A 43 14.66 7.82 5.57
N LEU A 44 14.61 8.62 4.51
CA LEU A 44 13.93 8.28 3.26
C LEU A 44 14.82 8.47 2.03
N ASP A 45 16.14 8.50 2.21
CA ASP A 45 17.08 8.50 1.10
C ASP A 45 17.30 7.05 0.62
N PRO A 46 16.81 6.69 -0.60
CA PRO A 46 16.91 5.33 -1.11
C PRO A 46 18.34 4.83 -1.34
N HIS A 47 19.34 5.72 -1.36
CA HIS A 47 20.74 5.36 -1.54
C HIS A 47 21.44 4.96 -0.23
N VAL A 48 20.82 5.27 0.92
CA VAL A 48 21.46 5.12 2.22
C VAL A 48 20.71 4.13 3.11
N VAL A 49 19.39 4.14 3.07
CA VAL A 49 18.57 3.34 3.99
C VAL A 49 18.52 1.86 3.59
N THR A 50 18.48 0.99 4.60
CA THR A 50 18.48 -0.48 4.42
C THR A 50 17.38 -1.18 5.21
N GLY A 51 16.56 -0.43 5.97
CA GLY A 51 15.54 -0.98 6.86
C GLY A 51 14.23 -1.32 6.16
N VAL A 52 13.44 -2.21 6.77
CA VAL A 52 12.10 -2.57 6.30
C VAL A 52 11.11 -1.40 6.43
N PRO A 53 11.10 -0.61 7.52
CA PRO A 53 10.20 0.55 7.63
C PRO A 53 10.40 1.57 6.51
N GLU A 54 11.64 1.87 6.16
CA GLU A 54 11.99 2.77 5.07
C GLU A 54 11.54 2.20 3.72
N HIS A 55 11.79 0.90 3.50
CA HIS A 55 11.41 0.22 2.27
C HIS A 55 9.90 0.33 2.00
N HIS A 56 9.05 0.08 3.00
CA HIS A 56 7.59 0.18 2.85
C HIS A 56 7.13 1.57 2.44
N ILE A 57 7.77 2.62 2.94
CA ILE A 57 7.45 3.99 2.54
C ILE A 57 7.97 4.27 1.12
N LEU A 58 9.22 3.89 0.85
CA LEU A 58 9.86 4.16 -0.44
C LEU A 58 9.17 3.49 -1.62
N ILE A 59 8.69 2.24 -1.48
CA ILE A 59 7.92 1.57 -2.55
C ILE A 59 6.56 2.22 -2.78
N SER A 60 6.06 3.02 -1.84
CA SER A 60 4.82 3.80 -2.00
C SER A 60 5.06 5.18 -2.62
N LEU A 61 6.28 5.71 -2.53
CA LEU A 61 6.66 7.03 -3.03
C LEU A 61 7.40 6.97 -4.37
N CYS A 62 8.14 5.89 -4.61
CA CYS A 62 9.03 5.76 -5.76
C CYS A 62 8.62 4.56 -6.62
N GLU A 63 8.69 4.72 -7.92
CA GLU A 63 8.49 3.65 -8.88
C GLU A 63 9.85 3.21 -9.47
N GLY A 64 10.12 1.90 -9.46
CA GLY A 64 11.30 1.34 -10.10
C GLY A 64 11.09 1.03 -11.58
N LEU A 65 12.12 0.54 -12.26
CA LEU A 65 12.02 0.04 -13.64
C LEU A 65 10.95 -1.06 -13.74
N THR A 66 10.89 -1.93 -12.73
CA THR A 66 9.86 -2.96 -12.57
C THR A 66 9.27 -2.87 -11.18
N ILE A 67 8.02 -3.32 -11.02
CA ILE A 67 7.33 -3.38 -9.72
C ILE A 67 6.95 -4.82 -9.38
N PRO A 68 6.86 -5.20 -8.09
CA PRO A 68 6.37 -6.50 -7.69
C PRO A 68 4.95 -6.74 -8.20
N ASN A 69 4.70 -7.93 -8.73
CA ASN A 69 3.37 -8.27 -9.21
C ASN A 69 2.41 -8.49 -8.04
N PRO A 70 1.33 -7.71 -7.94
CA PRO A 70 0.35 -7.88 -6.87
C PRO A 70 -0.44 -9.19 -6.98
N ASN A 71 -0.40 -9.86 -8.14
CA ASN A 71 -1.05 -11.15 -8.36
C ASN A 71 -0.07 -12.20 -8.91
N PRO A 72 0.84 -12.72 -8.09
CA PRO A 72 1.92 -13.62 -8.53
C PRO A 72 1.45 -15.00 -9.02
N LYS A 73 0.15 -15.33 -8.89
CA LYS A 73 -0.36 -16.67 -9.28
C LYS A 73 -0.36 -16.90 -10.77
N ASN A 74 -0.34 -15.87 -11.61
CA ASN A 74 -0.56 -15.96 -13.05
C ASN A 74 0.60 -15.45 -13.90
N SER A 75 1.72 -14.97 -13.33
CA SER A 75 2.83 -14.38 -14.09
C SER A 75 4.13 -14.32 -13.27
N SER A 76 5.20 -13.83 -13.89
CA SER A 76 6.48 -13.56 -13.24
C SER A 76 6.30 -12.70 -11.97
N GLY A 77 7.23 -12.78 -11.03
CA GLY A 77 7.21 -12.03 -9.79
C GLY A 77 7.26 -10.49 -9.97
N TYR A 78 7.48 -10.01 -11.20
CA TYR A 78 7.60 -8.58 -11.54
C TYR A 78 6.80 -8.25 -12.79
N ILE A 79 6.27 -7.04 -12.84
CA ILE A 79 5.58 -6.44 -13.98
C ILE A 79 6.22 -5.09 -14.35
N ALA A 80 5.81 -4.53 -15.48
CA ALA A 80 6.26 -3.21 -15.93
C ALA A 80 5.99 -2.12 -14.87
N GLY A 81 6.98 -1.26 -14.67
CA GLY A 81 6.92 -0.02 -13.91
C GLY A 81 7.31 1.13 -14.83
N THR A 82 8.31 1.92 -14.46
CA THR A 82 8.89 2.98 -15.31
C THR A 82 9.41 2.44 -16.65
N ALA A 83 9.89 1.18 -16.69
CA ALA A 83 10.13 0.48 -17.95
C ALA A 83 8.85 -0.20 -18.45
N GLU A 84 8.52 0.01 -19.72
CA GLU A 84 7.38 -0.65 -20.37
C GLU A 84 7.66 -2.12 -20.74
N SER A 85 8.93 -2.47 -20.94
CA SER A 85 9.38 -3.83 -21.25
C SER A 85 10.86 -4.00 -20.98
N TRP A 86 11.30 -5.25 -20.89
CA TRP A 86 12.72 -5.58 -20.80
C TRP A 86 13.02 -6.94 -21.44
N THR A 87 14.27 -7.15 -21.81
CA THR A 87 14.81 -8.42 -22.26
C THR A 87 15.97 -8.84 -21.38
N VAL A 88 16.20 -10.15 -21.31
CA VAL A 88 17.29 -10.74 -20.54
C VAL A 88 18.07 -11.66 -21.49
N SER A 89 19.41 -11.60 -21.47
CA SER A 89 20.25 -12.50 -22.23
C SER A 89 20.12 -13.96 -21.74
N ASP A 90 20.43 -14.91 -22.58
CA ASP A 90 20.32 -16.36 -22.26
C ASP A 90 21.17 -16.77 -21.05
N ASP A 91 22.30 -16.08 -20.83
CA ASP A 91 23.18 -16.31 -19.68
C ASP A 91 22.77 -15.52 -18.42
N GLY A 92 21.68 -14.72 -18.49
CA GLY A 92 21.12 -13.95 -17.38
C GLY A 92 21.97 -12.77 -16.90
N LYS A 93 22.95 -12.32 -17.69
CA LYS A 93 23.90 -11.27 -17.26
C LYS A 93 23.61 -9.89 -17.86
N GLU A 94 22.88 -9.84 -18.95
CA GLU A 94 22.53 -8.58 -19.62
C GLU A 94 21.03 -8.37 -19.55
N TYR A 95 20.62 -7.18 -19.09
CA TYR A 95 19.24 -6.74 -19.00
C TYR A 95 19.10 -5.43 -19.77
N ILE A 96 18.22 -5.39 -20.75
CA ILE A 96 17.93 -4.21 -21.56
C ILE A 96 16.50 -3.75 -21.23
N PHE A 97 16.35 -2.57 -20.70
CA PHE A 97 15.05 -1.98 -20.34
C PHE A 97 14.65 -0.90 -21.34
N ASN A 98 13.41 -0.95 -21.79
CA ASN A 98 12.81 0.10 -22.61
C ASN A 98 12.01 1.03 -21.68
N ILE A 99 12.47 2.27 -21.52
CA ILE A 99 11.80 3.25 -20.68
C ILE A 99 10.50 3.70 -21.33
N ASN A 100 9.42 3.79 -20.55
CA ASN A 100 8.15 4.32 -21.01
C ASN A 100 8.32 5.79 -21.42
N LYS A 101 7.95 6.11 -22.65
CA LYS A 101 8.08 7.47 -23.22
C LYS A 101 7.27 8.53 -22.46
N ASN A 102 6.28 8.11 -21.69
CA ASN A 102 5.46 9.01 -20.86
C ASN A 102 5.95 9.10 -19.41
N ALA A 103 7.00 8.36 -19.02
CA ALA A 103 7.56 8.41 -17.67
C ALA A 103 8.16 9.80 -17.40
N LYS A 104 7.81 10.34 -16.24
CA LYS A 104 8.24 11.69 -15.82
C LYS A 104 8.73 11.64 -14.37
N TRP A 105 9.73 12.47 -14.11
CA TRP A 105 10.12 12.82 -12.76
C TRP A 105 9.04 13.66 -12.06
N SER A 106 9.09 13.76 -10.74
CA SER A 106 8.13 14.54 -9.94
C SER A 106 8.10 16.04 -10.31
N ASN A 107 9.16 16.56 -10.89
CA ASN A 107 9.25 17.94 -11.40
C ASN A 107 8.67 18.10 -12.84
N GLY A 108 8.24 17.02 -13.46
CA GLY A 108 7.65 16.98 -14.80
C GLY A 108 8.63 16.70 -15.94
N ASP A 109 9.93 16.63 -15.67
CA ASP A 109 10.93 16.27 -16.67
C ASP A 109 10.77 14.82 -17.12
N GLN A 110 11.12 14.52 -18.36
CA GLN A 110 11.04 13.18 -18.89
C GLN A 110 12.14 12.28 -18.27
N VAL A 111 11.78 11.05 -17.92
CA VAL A 111 12.75 10.04 -17.52
C VAL A 111 13.47 9.50 -18.76
N THR A 112 14.78 9.55 -18.76
CA THR A 112 15.65 9.02 -19.81
C THR A 112 16.73 8.11 -19.19
N ALA A 113 17.36 7.31 -20.04
CA ALA A 113 18.51 6.50 -19.67
C ALA A 113 19.76 7.36 -19.48
#